data_c21bd0fbcd6cd597429b0739ba830b59
#
_entry.id   c21bd0fbcd6cd597429b0739ba830b59
#
_cell.length_a   1.000
_cell.length_b   1.000
_cell.length_c   1.000
_cell.angle_alpha   90.00
_cell.angle_beta   90.00
_cell.angle_gamma   90.00
#
_symmetry.space_group_name_H-M   'P 1'
#
loop_
_entity.id
_entity.type
_entity.pdbx_description
1 polymer ?
#
loop_
_entity_poly.entity_id
_entity_poly.type
_entity_poly.pdbx_seq_one_letter_code
_entity_poly.pdbx_strand_id
1 'polypeptide(L)'
;MRDEVVGLSDAHCRVLAAAITSPINVPAFYWKLLANEGMSPHLDVCVRCGESGPGTQLVAFDLNEGGVLCRACRSGQSISAGALSLLRDILGGRLAHALAQPESPVTHEVSALATRALEFHIERRLKAVAMFEAH
;
A
#
# COMPACT_ATOMS: atom_id res chain seq x y z
N MET A 1 19.10 -0.75 -30.27
CA MET A 1 17.80 -0.73 -29.79
C MET A 1 17.33 -1.98 -29.11
N ARG A 2 17.38 -3.10 -29.76
CA ARG A 2 17.07 -4.30 -29.11
C ARG A 2 17.95 -4.63 -27.94
N ASP A 3 19.12 -4.08 -27.89
CA ASP A 3 20.07 -4.38 -26.84
C ASP A 3 19.59 -3.97 -25.48
N GLU A 4 18.77 -2.93 -25.41
CA GLU A 4 18.26 -2.50 -24.14
C GLU A 4 17.32 -3.49 -23.53
N VAL A 5 16.68 -4.32 -24.35
CA VAL A 5 15.72 -5.27 -23.81
C VAL A 5 16.29 -6.67 -23.70
N VAL A 6 17.50 -6.86 -24.14
CA VAL A 6 18.11 -8.18 -24.11
C VAL A 6 18.25 -8.72 -22.70
N GLY A 7 18.46 -7.84 -21.73
CA GLY A 7 18.59 -8.26 -20.35
C GLY A 7 17.30 -8.59 -19.63
N LEU A 8 16.15 -8.33 -20.26
CA LEU A 8 14.86 -8.57 -19.62
C LEU A 8 14.38 -9.97 -19.87
N SER A 9 13.98 -10.66 -18.81
CA SER A 9 13.38 -11.98 -18.92
C SER A 9 11.92 -11.86 -19.35
N ASP A 10 11.33 -12.97 -19.76
CA ASP A 10 9.91 -13.02 -20.05
C ASP A 10 9.07 -12.63 -18.85
N ALA A 11 9.54 -13.00 -17.65
CA ALA A 11 8.85 -12.65 -16.42
C ALA A 11 8.82 -11.14 -16.22
N HIS A 12 9.92 -10.46 -16.50
CA HIS A 12 9.97 -9.00 -16.39
C HIS A 12 9.04 -8.34 -17.41
N CYS A 13 9.00 -8.86 -18.62
CA CYS A 13 8.12 -8.32 -19.66
C CYS A 13 6.64 -8.47 -19.26
N ARG A 14 6.30 -9.60 -18.67
CA ARG A 14 4.92 -9.82 -18.23
C ARG A 14 4.52 -8.89 -17.10
N VAL A 15 5.42 -8.65 -16.16
CA VAL A 15 5.16 -7.71 -15.08
C VAL A 15 4.98 -6.29 -15.61
N LEU A 16 5.82 -5.88 -16.57
CA LEU A 16 5.68 -4.57 -17.18
C LEU A 16 4.36 -4.43 -17.93
N ALA A 17 3.97 -5.46 -18.67
CA ALA A 17 2.70 -5.43 -19.40
C ALA A 17 1.52 -5.34 -18.41
N ALA A 18 1.56 -6.11 -17.33
CA ALA A 18 0.52 -6.06 -16.32
C ALA A 18 0.48 -4.69 -15.65
N ALA A 19 1.63 -4.08 -15.37
CA ALA A 19 1.69 -2.77 -14.74
C ALA A 19 1.03 -1.69 -15.62
N ILE A 20 1.21 -1.79 -16.94
CA ILE A 20 0.63 -0.81 -17.86
C ILE A 20 -0.89 -0.91 -17.90
N THR A 21 -1.44 -2.12 -17.81
CA THR A 21 -2.88 -2.34 -17.98
C THR A 21 -3.64 -2.52 -16.68
N SER A 22 -2.95 -2.72 -15.56
CA SER A 22 -3.60 -3.03 -14.30
C SER A 22 -4.27 -1.82 -13.68
N PRO A 23 -5.49 -1.98 -13.12
CA PRO A 23 -6.12 -0.90 -12.35
C PRO A 23 -5.39 -0.57 -11.06
N ILE A 24 -4.45 -1.44 -10.64
CA ILE A 24 -3.73 -1.26 -9.38
C ILE A 24 -2.32 -0.71 -9.59
N ASN A 25 -1.91 -0.42 -10.83
CA ASN A 25 -0.54 0.00 -11.10
C ASN A 25 -0.14 1.30 -10.39
N VAL A 26 -1.00 2.30 -10.42
CA VAL A 26 -0.71 3.57 -9.75
C VAL A 26 -0.76 3.43 -8.23
N PRO A 27 -1.79 2.79 -7.65
CA PRO A 27 -1.77 2.53 -6.21
C PRO A 27 -0.57 1.71 -5.76
N ALA A 28 -0.17 0.70 -6.53
CA ALA A 28 1.00 -0.10 -6.18
C ALA A 28 2.27 0.75 -6.16
N PHE A 29 2.40 1.65 -7.14
CA PHE A 29 3.52 2.58 -7.18
C PHE A 29 3.53 3.47 -5.95
N TYR A 30 2.38 4.00 -5.55
CA TYR A 30 2.29 4.86 -4.37
C TYR A 30 2.72 4.12 -3.10
N TRP A 31 2.24 2.88 -2.93
CA TRP A 31 2.60 2.09 -1.75
C TRP A 31 4.09 1.75 -1.72
N LYS A 32 4.66 1.41 -2.89
CA LYS A 32 6.09 1.14 -2.98
C LYS A 32 6.91 2.39 -2.70
N LEU A 33 6.44 3.53 -3.17
CA LEU A 33 7.11 4.80 -2.93
C LEU A 33 7.13 5.13 -1.44
N LEU A 34 5.99 4.95 -0.77
CA LEU A 34 5.89 5.20 0.67
C LEU A 34 6.80 4.23 1.45
N ALA A 35 6.85 2.97 1.03
CA ALA A 35 7.72 1.99 1.67
C ALA A 35 9.19 2.38 1.53
N ASN A 36 9.56 2.89 0.37
CA ASN A 36 10.91 3.37 0.11
C ASN A 36 11.29 4.56 1.01
N GLU A 37 10.29 5.36 1.37
CA GLU A 37 10.49 6.51 2.25
C GLU A 37 10.46 6.13 3.74
N GLY A 38 10.41 4.85 4.03
CA GLY A 38 10.33 4.37 5.40
C GLY A 38 8.94 4.42 6.00
N MET A 39 7.91 4.60 5.17
CA MET A 39 6.52 4.73 5.61
C MET A 39 5.70 3.50 5.30
N SER A 40 6.33 2.34 5.25
CA SER A 40 5.62 1.09 4.99
C SER A 40 4.62 0.81 6.11
N PRO A 41 3.36 0.54 5.79
CA PRO A 41 2.37 0.28 6.82
C PRO A 41 2.55 -1.10 7.45
N HIS A 42 2.14 -1.23 8.70
CA HIS A 42 2.12 -2.51 9.38
C HIS A 42 0.77 -3.19 9.11
N LEU A 43 0.82 -4.38 8.53
CA LEU A 43 -0.37 -5.06 8.03
C LEU A 43 -0.65 -6.40 8.73
N ASP A 44 0.22 -6.82 9.62
CA ASP A 44 0.13 -8.18 10.18
C ASP A 44 -0.41 -8.22 11.60
N VAL A 45 -0.27 -7.15 12.36
CA VAL A 45 -0.75 -7.10 13.72
C VAL A 45 -1.41 -5.75 13.96
N CYS A 46 -2.31 -5.69 14.94
CA CYS A 46 -2.88 -4.42 15.37
C CYS A 46 -1.74 -3.54 15.91
N VAL A 47 -1.59 -2.35 15.33
CA VAL A 47 -0.47 -1.49 15.71
C VAL A 47 -0.65 -0.85 17.07
N ARG A 48 -1.85 -0.94 17.65
CA ARG A 48 -2.13 -0.36 18.95
C ARG A 48 -1.96 -1.36 20.08
N CYS A 49 -2.52 -2.56 19.94
CA CYS A 49 -2.47 -3.55 21.02
C CYS A 49 -1.56 -4.75 20.70
N GLY A 50 -1.10 -4.87 19.46
CA GLY A 50 -0.21 -5.96 19.07
C GLY A 50 -0.88 -7.30 18.82
N GLU A 51 -2.20 -7.36 18.88
CA GLU A 51 -2.91 -8.61 18.68
C GLU A 51 -2.78 -9.10 17.25
N SER A 52 -2.61 -10.39 17.10
CA SER A 52 -2.57 -11.06 15.80
C SER A 52 -3.02 -12.50 15.99
N GLY A 53 -3.19 -13.22 14.87
CA GLY A 53 -3.55 -14.61 14.93
C GLY A 53 -4.95 -14.88 14.40
N PRO A 54 -5.35 -16.15 14.37
CA PRO A 54 -6.60 -16.55 13.68
C PRO A 54 -7.87 -15.96 14.26
N GLY A 55 -7.87 -15.62 15.54
CA GLY A 55 -9.05 -15.03 16.16
C GLY A 55 -9.11 -13.50 16.07
N THR A 56 -8.09 -12.87 15.55
CA THR A 56 -8.00 -11.41 15.50
C THR A 56 -8.44 -10.91 14.13
N GLN A 57 -9.40 -9.99 14.13
CA GLN A 57 -9.86 -9.36 12.89
C GLN A 57 -9.28 -7.97 12.79
N LEU A 58 -8.51 -7.75 11.73
CA LEU A 58 -7.94 -6.44 11.43
C LEU A 58 -8.92 -5.75 10.49
N VAL A 59 -9.63 -4.76 10.99
CA VAL A 59 -10.80 -4.20 10.32
C VAL A 59 -10.67 -2.71 9.99
N ALA A 60 -9.61 -2.06 10.44
CA ALA A 60 -9.42 -0.63 10.22
C ALA A 60 -7.98 -0.33 9.88
N PHE A 61 -7.77 0.81 9.25
CA PHE A 61 -6.46 1.31 8.90
C PHE A 61 -6.37 2.76 9.36
N ASP A 62 -5.35 3.08 10.13
CA ASP A 62 -5.16 4.43 10.64
C ASP A 62 -3.83 4.97 10.14
N LEU A 63 -3.90 6.07 9.39
CA LEU A 63 -2.71 6.68 8.81
C LEU A 63 -1.78 7.25 9.87
N ASN A 64 -2.34 7.78 10.96
CA ASN A 64 -1.52 8.30 12.06
C ASN A 64 -0.80 7.19 12.80
N GLU A 65 -1.46 6.05 12.97
CA GLU A 65 -0.86 4.91 13.65
C GLU A 65 0.08 4.12 12.73
N GLY A 66 -0.06 4.31 11.43
CA GLY A 66 0.82 3.68 10.46
C GLY A 66 0.50 2.24 10.15
N GLY A 67 -0.72 1.81 10.32
CA GLY A 67 -1.09 0.43 10.00
C GLY A 67 -2.50 0.05 10.39
N VAL A 68 -2.72 -1.25 10.50
CA VAL A 68 -4.04 -1.82 10.73
C VAL A 68 -4.36 -1.90 12.21
N LEU A 69 -5.66 -1.93 12.50
CA LEU A 69 -6.17 -2.01 13.86
C LEU A 69 -7.21 -3.10 13.95
N CYS A 70 -7.25 -3.78 15.10
CA CYS A 70 -8.25 -4.80 15.35
C CYS A 70 -9.59 -4.15 15.68
N ARG A 71 -10.63 -4.99 15.81
CA ARG A 71 -11.97 -4.51 16.07
C ARG A 71 -12.06 -3.71 17.38
N ALA A 72 -11.31 -4.12 18.39
CA ALA A 72 -11.32 -3.44 19.69
C ALA A 72 -10.62 -2.09 19.67
N CYS A 73 -9.59 -1.93 18.85
CA CYS A 73 -8.82 -0.69 18.77
C CYS A 73 -9.23 0.22 17.62
N ARG A 74 -10.22 -0.18 16.88
CA ARG A 74 -10.63 0.40 15.61
C ARG A 74 -10.75 1.93 15.65
N SER A 75 -10.06 2.56 14.72
CA SER A 75 -10.13 3.99 14.48
C SER A 75 -9.70 4.23 13.04
N GLY A 76 -9.88 5.46 12.57
CA GLY A 76 -9.53 5.79 11.20
C GLY A 76 -10.50 5.19 10.22
N GLN A 77 -9.99 4.60 9.17
CA GLN A 77 -10.77 4.14 8.03
C GLN A 77 -10.97 2.64 8.07
N SER A 78 -12.18 2.18 7.76
CA SER A 78 -12.46 0.74 7.65
C SER A 78 -11.67 0.15 6.47
N ILE A 79 -11.20 -1.09 6.64
CA ILE A 79 -10.52 -1.80 5.57
C ILE A 79 -11.11 -3.21 5.47
N SER A 80 -11.38 -3.65 4.24
CA SER A 80 -11.90 -4.99 4.01
C SER A 80 -10.77 -6.01 4.02
N ALA A 81 -11.13 -7.28 4.26
CA ALA A 81 -10.15 -8.36 4.23
C ALA A 81 -9.49 -8.48 2.85
N GLY A 82 -10.27 -8.26 1.79
CA GLY A 82 -9.73 -8.30 0.43
C GLY A 82 -8.71 -7.20 0.17
N ALA A 83 -9.01 -5.98 0.64
CA ALA A 83 -8.07 -4.87 0.48
C ALA A 83 -6.79 -5.11 1.27
N LEU A 84 -6.91 -5.63 2.48
CA LEU A 84 -5.76 -5.96 3.30
C LEU A 84 -4.88 -7.02 2.63
N SER A 85 -5.51 -8.05 2.07
CA SER A 85 -4.80 -9.09 1.35
C SER A 85 -4.05 -8.53 0.13
N LEU A 86 -4.70 -7.64 -0.60
CA LEU A 86 -4.09 -7.02 -1.79
C LEU A 86 -2.90 -6.14 -1.40
N LEU A 87 -3.02 -5.38 -0.31
CA LEU A 87 -1.91 -4.59 0.20
C LEU A 87 -0.72 -5.47 0.59
N ARG A 88 -0.98 -6.59 1.23
CA ARG A 88 0.07 -7.54 1.60
C ARG A 88 0.77 -8.08 0.37
N ASP A 89 0.03 -8.35 -0.70
CA ASP A 89 0.61 -8.82 -1.95
C ASP A 89 1.51 -7.75 -2.57
N ILE A 90 1.05 -6.50 -2.58
CA ILE A 90 1.81 -5.39 -3.14
C ILE A 90 3.14 -5.21 -2.40
N LEU A 91 3.10 -5.19 -1.08
CA LEU A 91 4.25 -4.87 -0.26
C LEU A 91 5.08 -6.09 0.12
N GLY A 92 4.51 -7.26 0.02
CA GLY A 92 5.14 -8.50 0.46
C GLY A 92 5.84 -9.29 -0.63
N GLY A 93 6.02 -8.72 -1.81
CA GLY A 93 6.75 -9.40 -2.88
C GLY A 93 5.91 -10.17 -3.87
N ARG A 94 4.58 -10.07 -3.78
CA ARG A 94 3.67 -10.71 -4.73
C ARG A 94 3.06 -9.69 -5.68
N LEU A 95 3.88 -8.76 -6.12
CA LEU A 95 3.42 -7.66 -6.96
C LEU A 95 2.79 -8.13 -8.27
N ALA A 96 3.36 -9.15 -8.89
CA ALA A 96 2.80 -9.67 -10.14
C ALA A 96 1.37 -10.17 -9.94
N HIS A 97 1.12 -10.84 -8.82
CA HIS A 97 -0.22 -11.32 -8.47
C HIS A 97 -1.17 -10.14 -8.27
N ALA A 98 -0.72 -9.11 -7.57
CA ALA A 98 -1.52 -7.92 -7.34
C ALA A 98 -1.85 -7.19 -8.65
N LEU A 99 -0.88 -7.08 -9.53
CA LEU A 99 -1.06 -6.40 -10.82
C LEU A 99 -2.00 -7.17 -11.75
N ALA A 100 -2.16 -8.46 -11.54
CA ALA A 100 -3.05 -9.29 -12.34
C ALA A 100 -4.52 -9.20 -11.90
N GLN A 101 -4.82 -8.52 -10.80
CA GLN A 101 -6.17 -8.42 -10.29
C GLN A 101 -7.05 -7.58 -11.21
N PRO A 102 -8.28 -8.03 -11.52
CA PRO A 102 -9.20 -7.21 -12.29
C PRO A 102 -9.74 -6.06 -11.44
N GLU A 103 -10.29 -5.07 -12.11
CA GLU A 103 -10.93 -3.96 -11.43
C GLU A 103 -12.10 -4.48 -10.59
N SER A 104 -12.20 -4.01 -9.34
CA SER A 104 -13.21 -4.48 -8.41
C SER A 104 -13.33 -3.47 -7.28
N PRO A 105 -14.35 -3.61 -6.41
CA PRO A 105 -14.42 -2.75 -5.22
C PRO A 105 -13.17 -2.83 -4.36
N VAL A 106 -12.49 -3.97 -4.33
CA VAL A 106 -11.26 -4.14 -3.57
C VAL A 106 -10.13 -3.28 -4.15
N THR A 107 -9.95 -3.30 -5.47
CA THR A 107 -8.92 -2.48 -6.10
C THR A 107 -9.22 -1.00 -5.92
N HIS A 108 -10.48 -0.60 -5.97
CA HIS A 108 -10.88 0.78 -5.71
C HIS A 108 -10.59 1.19 -4.28
N GLU A 109 -10.83 0.30 -3.33
CA GLU A 109 -10.56 0.57 -1.92
C GLU A 109 -9.06 0.78 -1.68
N VAL A 110 -8.22 -0.09 -2.24
CA VAL A 110 -6.77 0.03 -2.12
C VAL A 110 -6.27 1.31 -2.80
N SER A 111 -6.86 1.66 -3.93
CA SER A 111 -6.51 2.88 -4.65
C SER A 111 -6.84 4.13 -3.83
N ALA A 112 -8.03 4.18 -3.25
CA ALA A 112 -8.44 5.32 -2.43
C ALA A 112 -7.55 5.46 -1.20
N LEU A 113 -7.21 4.33 -0.58
CA LEU A 113 -6.35 4.35 0.60
C LEU A 113 -4.92 4.79 0.23
N ALA A 114 -4.43 4.36 -0.93
CA ALA A 114 -3.11 4.78 -1.41
C ALA A 114 -3.05 6.28 -1.59
N THR A 115 -4.07 6.85 -2.20
CA THR A 115 -4.14 8.30 -2.41
C THR A 115 -4.13 9.05 -1.08
N ARG A 116 -4.93 8.60 -0.13
CA ARG A 116 -4.98 9.22 1.20
C ARG A 116 -3.65 9.10 1.93
N ALA A 117 -3.02 7.95 1.83
CA ALA A 117 -1.73 7.73 2.49
C ALA A 117 -0.66 8.64 1.91
N LEU A 118 -0.66 8.81 0.59
CA LEU A 118 0.29 9.68 -0.07
C LEU A 118 0.04 11.14 0.29
N GLU A 119 -1.21 11.58 0.28
CA GLU A 119 -1.57 12.93 0.67
C GLU A 119 -1.17 13.22 2.12
N PHE A 120 -1.41 12.28 3.00
CA PHE A 120 -1.05 12.40 4.40
C PHE A 120 0.46 12.54 4.57
N HIS A 121 1.22 11.74 3.84
CA HIS A 121 2.68 11.79 3.89
C HIS A 121 3.21 13.14 3.37
N ILE A 122 2.68 13.60 2.26
CA ILE A 122 3.08 14.89 1.68
C ILE A 122 2.78 16.02 2.64
N GLU A 123 1.58 16.02 3.22
CA GLU A 123 1.18 17.05 4.16
C GLU A 123 2.10 17.11 5.37
N ARG A 124 2.46 15.95 5.91
CA ARG A 124 3.38 15.90 7.04
C ARG A 124 4.76 16.44 6.68
N ARG A 125 5.24 16.13 5.48
CA ARG A 125 6.53 16.62 5.04
C ARG A 125 6.52 18.13 4.83
N LEU A 126 5.43 18.67 4.29
CA LEU A 126 5.31 20.10 4.12
C LEU A 126 5.25 20.83 5.45
N LYS A 127 4.57 20.27 6.42
CA LYS A 127 4.54 20.86 7.77
C LYS A 127 5.92 20.86 8.41
N ALA A 128 6.68 19.79 8.24
CA ALA A 128 8.03 19.72 8.77
C ALA A 128 8.93 20.77 8.15
N VAL A 129 8.82 20.97 6.84
CA VAL A 129 9.60 22.01 6.14
C VAL A 129 9.21 23.39 6.64
N ALA A 130 7.92 23.65 6.79
CA ALA A 130 7.44 24.95 7.28
C ALA A 130 7.97 25.24 8.70
N MET A 131 7.98 24.22 9.56
CA MET A 131 8.54 24.40 10.90
C MET A 131 10.02 24.71 10.87
N PHE A 132 10.75 24.08 9.97
CA PHE A 132 12.17 24.33 9.80
C PHE A 132 12.43 25.76 9.34
N GLU A 133 11.63 26.23 8.39
CA GLU A 133 11.81 27.58 7.84
C GLU A 133 11.37 28.68 8.80
N ALA A 134 10.53 28.34 9.78
CA ALA A 134 10.08 29.32 10.77
C ALA A 134 11.19 29.72 11.74
N HIS A 135 12.27 28.99 11.77
CA HIS A 135 13.42 29.28 12.60
C HIS A 135 14.52 29.95 11.80
#